data_15b2634c0522391a230d7d35b367038d
#
_entry.id   15b2634c0522391a230d7d35b367038d
#
_cell.length_a   1.000
_cell.length_b   1.000
_cell.length_c   1.000
_cell.angle_alpha   90.00
_cell.angle_beta   90.00
_cell.angle_gamma   90.00
#
_symmetry.space_group_name_H-M   'P 1'
#
loop_
_entity.id
_entity.type
_entity.pdbx_description
1 polymer ?
#
loop_
_entity_poly.entity_id
_entity_poly.type
_entity_poly.pdbx_seq_one_letter_code
_entity_poly.pdbx_strand_id
1 'polypeptide(L)'
;MMGEQSVMQEELFYGFSLERHVPADHLLRAIDHFVDLSAIRQHLAPFYSPIGRPSIDPELLIRMLIVGYCFGIRSERRLCEEVHLNLAYRWFCRLGLEGDVPDHSTFSKTRHGRFRDADLLRELFETVVRRCIAEGLVGGEGFAVDASMIVADAHRQRGIETAEDLNPKAKRAVAEYLATLDDAAFGAATPVEPKFVSPVDPAARWTAAWGGPAVYAYCTNYLIDVEHAIIVDVEPSTAVRQAEVTAAKTMIE
;
A
#
# COMPACT_ATOMS: atom_id res chain seq x y z
N MET A 1 -25.76 -28.08 -29.71
CA MET A 1 -25.01 -28.03 -30.97
C MET A 1 -23.65 -27.48 -30.66
N MET A 2 -22.57 -28.16 -31.04
CA MET A 2 -21.21 -27.67 -30.84
C MET A 2 -20.94 -26.51 -31.79
N GLY A 3 -20.33 -25.39 -31.31
CA GLY A 3 -19.96 -24.27 -32.18
C GLY A 3 -18.84 -24.67 -33.16
N GLU A 4 -18.75 -23.95 -34.27
CA GLU A 4 -17.66 -24.13 -35.23
C GLU A 4 -16.32 -23.71 -34.59
N GLN A 5 -15.26 -24.45 -34.94
CA GLN A 5 -13.92 -24.10 -34.53
C GLN A 5 -13.45 -22.87 -35.29
N SER A 6 -13.18 -21.76 -34.58
CA SER A 6 -12.58 -20.59 -35.21
C SER A 6 -11.10 -20.84 -35.52
N VAL A 7 -10.71 -20.52 -36.76
CA VAL A 7 -9.32 -20.56 -37.19
C VAL A 7 -8.73 -19.16 -37.03
N MET A 8 -7.59 -19.05 -36.35
CA MET A 8 -6.87 -17.81 -36.27
C MET A 8 -6.39 -17.39 -37.66
N GLN A 9 -6.89 -16.27 -38.13
CA GLN A 9 -6.47 -15.70 -39.41
C GLN A 9 -5.22 -14.86 -39.20
N GLU A 10 -4.15 -15.17 -39.87
CA GLU A 10 -2.94 -14.36 -39.91
C GLU A 10 -3.13 -13.23 -40.93
N GLU A 11 -3.31 -12.00 -40.45
CA GLU A 11 -3.31 -10.80 -41.26
C GLU A 11 -1.93 -10.14 -41.22
N LEU A 12 -1.50 -9.58 -42.36
CA LEU A 12 -0.23 -8.84 -42.47
C LEU A 12 -0.27 -7.51 -41.70
N PHE A 13 -1.45 -6.94 -41.50
CA PHE A 13 -1.64 -5.67 -40.77
C PHE A 13 -2.91 -5.73 -39.91
N TYR A 14 -2.76 -5.51 -38.62
CA TYR A 14 -3.86 -5.41 -37.66
C TYR A 14 -4.06 -3.95 -37.22
N GLY A 15 -5.25 -3.42 -37.44
CA GLY A 15 -5.67 -2.14 -36.87
C GLY A 15 -6.05 -2.30 -35.38
N PHE A 16 -5.12 -2.70 -34.54
CA PHE A 16 -5.37 -2.97 -33.12
C PHE A 16 -5.28 -1.68 -32.29
N SER A 17 -6.20 -1.53 -31.31
CA SER A 17 -6.21 -0.44 -30.34
C SER A 17 -6.53 -0.99 -28.96
N LEU A 18 -5.63 -0.79 -28.01
CA LEU A 18 -5.86 -1.13 -26.60
C LEU A 18 -7.10 -0.43 -26.05
N GLU A 19 -7.32 0.83 -26.45
CA GLU A 19 -8.48 1.62 -26.04
C GLU A 19 -9.82 0.97 -26.46
N ARG A 20 -9.88 0.43 -27.66
CA ARG A 20 -11.08 -0.29 -28.15
C ARG A 20 -11.19 -1.71 -27.65
N HIS A 21 -10.05 -2.32 -27.28
CA HIS A 21 -10.00 -3.70 -26.82
C HIS A 21 -10.50 -3.87 -25.39
N VAL A 22 -10.18 -2.94 -24.49
CA VAL A 22 -10.63 -3.00 -23.09
C VAL A 22 -12.13 -2.67 -23.01
N PRO A 23 -12.98 -3.55 -22.46
CA PRO A 23 -14.42 -3.32 -22.34
C PRO A 23 -14.77 -2.01 -21.64
N ALA A 24 -15.87 -1.39 -22.03
CA ALA A 24 -16.29 -0.10 -21.49
C ALA A 24 -16.66 -0.17 -19.98
N ASP A 25 -17.14 -1.32 -19.53
CA ASP A 25 -17.53 -1.62 -18.15
C ASP A 25 -16.38 -2.22 -17.30
N HIS A 26 -15.16 -2.26 -17.82
CA HIS A 26 -14.03 -2.83 -17.08
C HIS A 26 -13.67 -1.95 -15.87
N LEU A 27 -13.43 -2.58 -14.69
CA LEU A 27 -13.11 -1.90 -13.43
C LEU A 27 -12.02 -0.84 -13.57
N LEU A 28 -10.95 -1.13 -14.31
CA LEU A 28 -9.85 -0.18 -14.50
C LEU A 28 -10.27 1.11 -15.22
N ARG A 29 -11.35 1.11 -16.01
CA ARG A 29 -11.89 2.34 -16.61
C ARG A 29 -12.54 3.23 -15.56
N ALA A 30 -13.30 2.65 -14.65
CA ALA A 30 -13.88 3.38 -13.52
C ALA A 30 -12.78 3.96 -12.62
N ILE A 31 -11.76 3.18 -12.31
CA ILE A 31 -10.60 3.63 -11.52
C ILE A 31 -9.87 4.76 -12.25
N ASP A 32 -9.59 4.61 -13.54
CA ASP A 32 -8.88 5.62 -14.34
C ASP A 32 -9.63 6.96 -14.44
N HIS A 33 -10.95 6.90 -14.47
CA HIS A 33 -11.80 8.09 -14.43
C HIS A 33 -11.82 8.75 -13.05
N PHE A 34 -11.80 7.96 -11.98
CA PHE A 34 -11.96 8.45 -10.61
C PHE A 34 -10.64 8.94 -10.00
N VAL A 35 -9.52 8.25 -10.25
CA VAL A 35 -8.22 8.54 -9.63
C VAL A 35 -7.44 9.56 -10.47
N ASP A 36 -7.24 10.76 -9.94
CA ASP A 36 -6.39 11.78 -10.55
C ASP A 36 -4.93 11.60 -10.09
N LEU A 37 -4.04 11.34 -11.04
CA LEU A 37 -2.61 11.18 -10.82
C LEU A 37 -1.78 12.35 -11.36
N SER A 38 -2.41 13.43 -11.80
CA SER A 38 -1.75 14.55 -12.49
C SER A 38 -0.71 15.27 -11.63
N ALA A 39 -0.94 15.38 -10.32
CA ALA A 39 -0.05 16.06 -9.38
C ALA A 39 1.18 15.23 -8.95
N ILE A 40 1.20 13.91 -9.21
CA ILE A 40 2.22 12.99 -8.69
C ILE A 40 3.63 13.36 -9.13
N ARG A 41 3.81 13.74 -10.38
CA ARG A 41 5.13 14.11 -10.90
C ARG A 41 5.67 15.36 -10.20
N GLN A 42 4.81 16.34 -9.90
CA GLN A 42 5.19 17.55 -9.18
C GLN A 42 5.55 17.23 -7.73
N HIS A 43 4.73 16.44 -7.05
CA HIS A 43 4.97 15.98 -5.68
C HIS A 43 6.31 15.24 -5.54
N LEU A 44 6.62 14.37 -6.50
CA LEU A 44 7.84 13.55 -6.47
C LEU A 44 9.10 14.26 -7.01
N ALA A 45 8.97 15.40 -7.67
CA ALA A 45 10.11 16.08 -8.30
C ALA A 45 11.31 16.29 -7.36
N PRO A 46 11.14 16.70 -6.07
CA PRO A 46 12.26 16.88 -5.14
C PRO A 46 13.05 15.60 -4.83
N PHE A 47 12.45 14.43 -5.04
CA PHE A 47 13.06 13.12 -4.76
C PHE A 47 13.77 12.52 -5.97
N TYR A 48 13.81 13.24 -7.10
CA TYR A 48 14.48 12.82 -8.33
C TYR A 48 15.67 13.72 -8.64
N SER A 49 16.80 13.11 -8.95
CA SER A 49 17.99 13.87 -9.39
C SER A 49 17.74 14.51 -10.76
N PRO A 50 18.18 15.77 -10.97
CA PRO A 50 18.10 16.43 -12.28
C PRO A 50 19.15 15.92 -13.28
N ILE A 51 20.11 15.11 -12.83
CA ILE A 51 21.21 14.57 -13.64
C ILE A 51 21.26 13.05 -13.56
N GLY A 52 21.83 12.40 -14.57
CA GLY A 52 22.01 10.95 -14.65
C GLY A 52 21.01 10.26 -15.57
N ARG A 53 20.99 8.91 -15.52
CA ARG A 53 20.07 8.11 -16.33
C ARG A 53 18.63 8.37 -15.91
N PRO A 54 17.69 8.60 -16.84
CA PRO A 54 16.27 8.71 -16.53
C PRO A 54 15.76 7.51 -15.73
N SER A 55 15.02 7.78 -14.67
CA SER A 55 14.35 6.75 -13.89
C SER A 55 13.03 6.37 -14.54
N ILE A 56 12.42 5.28 -14.07
CA ILE A 56 11.07 4.87 -14.48
C ILE A 56 10.08 5.95 -14.10
N ASP A 57 9.07 6.14 -14.94
CA ASP A 57 7.97 7.05 -14.68
C ASP A 57 7.24 6.68 -13.38
N PRO A 58 7.14 7.59 -12.41
CA PRO A 58 6.44 7.32 -11.16
C PRO A 58 4.95 7.03 -11.35
N GLU A 59 4.29 7.68 -12.31
CA GLU A 59 2.88 7.42 -12.61
C GLU A 59 2.67 5.97 -13.06
N LEU A 60 3.54 5.45 -13.92
CA LEU A 60 3.51 4.05 -14.33
C LEU A 60 3.58 3.11 -13.11
N LEU A 61 4.51 3.37 -12.18
CA LEU A 61 4.68 2.53 -11.00
C LEU A 61 3.45 2.57 -10.08
N ILE A 62 2.79 3.72 -9.93
CA ILE A 62 1.56 3.85 -9.14
C ILE A 62 0.40 3.12 -9.81
N ARG A 63 0.24 3.26 -11.12
CA ARG A 63 -0.77 2.51 -11.88
C ARG A 63 -0.56 1.00 -11.73
N MET A 64 0.67 0.53 -11.77
CA MET A 64 0.99 -0.88 -11.48
C MET A 64 0.63 -1.28 -10.04
N LEU A 65 0.89 -0.43 -9.03
CA LEU A 65 0.47 -0.69 -7.65
C LEU A 65 -1.04 -0.80 -7.51
N ILE A 66 -1.79 0.10 -8.14
CA ILE A 66 -3.26 0.06 -8.15
C ILE A 66 -3.75 -1.26 -8.75
N VAL A 67 -3.19 -1.69 -9.90
CA VAL A 67 -3.49 -3.02 -10.48
C VAL A 67 -3.20 -4.12 -9.46
N GLY A 68 -2.01 -4.10 -8.83
CA GLY A 68 -1.61 -5.09 -7.85
C GLY A 68 -2.60 -5.22 -6.69
N TYR A 69 -3.03 -4.10 -6.11
CA TYR A 69 -4.00 -4.09 -5.00
C TYR A 69 -5.40 -4.50 -5.44
N CYS A 70 -5.91 -3.95 -6.55
CA CYS A 70 -7.28 -4.23 -7.01
C CYS A 70 -7.48 -5.68 -7.47
N PHE A 71 -6.43 -6.32 -8.00
CA PHE A 71 -6.49 -7.71 -8.49
C PHE A 71 -5.78 -8.72 -7.59
N GLY A 72 -5.37 -8.31 -6.38
CA GLY A 72 -4.78 -9.21 -5.38
C GLY A 72 -3.40 -9.78 -5.77
N ILE A 73 -2.64 -9.09 -6.62
CA ILE A 73 -1.31 -9.52 -7.06
C ILE A 73 -0.26 -9.02 -6.06
N ARG A 74 0.06 -9.85 -5.07
CA ARG A 74 0.95 -9.47 -3.96
C ARG A 74 2.44 -9.50 -4.33
N SER A 75 2.85 -10.32 -5.29
CA SER A 75 4.25 -10.44 -5.70
C SER A 75 4.59 -9.38 -6.75
N GLU A 76 5.56 -8.53 -6.48
CA GLU A 76 6.04 -7.52 -7.43
C GLU A 76 6.57 -8.11 -8.73
N ARG A 77 7.23 -9.27 -8.66
CA ARG A 77 7.67 -10.01 -9.85
C ARG A 77 6.48 -10.43 -10.69
N ARG A 78 5.47 -11.06 -10.06
CA ARG A 78 4.26 -11.48 -10.76
C ARG A 78 3.48 -10.27 -11.31
N LEU A 79 3.45 -9.16 -10.58
CA LEU A 79 2.81 -7.93 -11.05
C LEU A 79 3.45 -7.43 -12.35
N CYS A 80 4.78 -7.40 -12.43
CA CYS A 80 5.48 -7.02 -13.66
C CYS A 80 5.18 -7.99 -14.82
N GLU A 81 5.14 -9.29 -14.55
CA GLU A 81 4.79 -10.32 -15.55
C GLU A 81 3.34 -10.17 -16.04
N GLU A 82 2.39 -9.99 -15.12
CA GLU A 82 0.97 -9.79 -15.44
C GLU A 82 0.74 -8.49 -16.24
N VAL A 83 1.37 -7.40 -15.87
CA VAL A 83 1.29 -6.13 -16.63
C VAL A 83 1.91 -6.30 -18.03
N HIS A 84 2.95 -7.12 -18.16
CA HIS A 84 3.54 -7.41 -19.47
C HIS A 84 2.57 -8.15 -20.39
N LEU A 85 1.79 -9.09 -19.87
CA LEU A 85 0.95 -10.01 -20.67
C LEU A 85 -0.51 -9.56 -20.81
N ASN A 86 -1.05 -8.84 -19.84
CA ASN A 86 -2.46 -8.46 -19.81
C ASN A 86 -2.69 -7.11 -20.49
N LEU A 87 -3.50 -7.12 -21.54
CA LEU A 87 -3.77 -5.92 -22.34
C LEU A 87 -4.55 -4.83 -21.58
N ALA A 88 -5.44 -5.20 -20.66
CA ALA A 88 -6.16 -4.23 -19.84
C ALA A 88 -5.23 -3.55 -18.83
N TYR A 89 -4.26 -4.28 -18.27
CA TYR A 89 -3.25 -3.72 -17.38
C TYR A 89 -2.29 -2.80 -18.12
N ARG A 90 -1.86 -3.18 -19.34
CA ARG A 90 -1.05 -2.31 -20.20
C ARG A 90 -1.78 -1.02 -20.55
N TRP A 91 -3.06 -1.13 -20.93
CA TRP A 91 -3.91 0.03 -21.18
C TRP A 91 -3.95 0.98 -19.99
N PHE A 92 -4.27 0.46 -18.80
CA PHE A 92 -4.35 1.25 -17.58
C PHE A 92 -2.99 1.87 -17.20
N CYS A 93 -1.91 1.14 -17.40
CA CYS A 93 -0.52 1.59 -17.16
C CYS A 93 0.03 2.54 -18.25
N ARG A 94 -0.78 2.92 -19.24
CA ARG A 94 -0.35 3.77 -20.36
C ARG A 94 0.79 3.18 -21.19
N LEU A 95 0.90 1.86 -21.22
CA LEU A 95 1.88 1.13 -22.01
C LEU A 95 1.27 0.69 -23.34
N GLY A 96 1.93 1.02 -24.46
CA GLY A 96 1.64 0.39 -25.75
C GLY A 96 2.07 -1.09 -25.78
N LEU A 97 1.78 -1.80 -26.87
CA LEU A 97 2.15 -3.23 -27.01
C LEU A 97 3.66 -3.47 -26.85
N GLU A 98 4.50 -2.54 -27.34
CA GLU A 98 5.96 -2.61 -27.28
C GLU A 98 6.55 -1.87 -26.06
N GLY A 99 5.70 -1.24 -25.24
CA GLY A 99 6.16 -0.47 -24.07
C GLY A 99 6.81 -1.37 -23.03
N ASP A 100 7.97 -0.95 -22.53
CA ASP A 100 8.73 -1.70 -21.53
C ASP A 100 8.05 -1.68 -20.15
N VAL A 101 7.88 -2.85 -19.56
CA VAL A 101 7.49 -3.00 -18.17
C VAL A 101 8.73 -2.98 -17.29
N PRO A 102 8.73 -2.24 -16.18
CA PRO A 102 9.86 -2.18 -15.28
C PRO A 102 10.27 -3.55 -14.73
N ASP A 103 11.58 -3.73 -14.51
CA ASP A 103 12.07 -4.87 -13.74
C ASP A 103 11.61 -4.77 -12.28
N HIS A 104 11.21 -5.91 -11.70
CA HIS A 104 10.69 -6.00 -10.35
C HIS A 104 11.64 -5.45 -9.28
N SER A 105 12.96 -5.57 -9.47
CA SER A 105 13.95 -5.06 -8.51
C SER A 105 13.99 -3.52 -8.51
N THR A 106 13.82 -2.90 -9.67
CA THR A 106 13.73 -1.44 -9.79
C THR A 106 12.40 -0.93 -9.24
N PHE A 107 11.32 -1.66 -9.50
CA PHE A 107 10.00 -1.39 -8.92
C PHE A 107 10.07 -1.40 -7.39
N SER A 108 10.59 -2.47 -6.80
CA SER A 108 10.76 -2.63 -5.35
C SER A 108 11.60 -1.51 -4.72
N LYS A 109 12.75 -1.19 -5.31
CA LYS A 109 13.61 -0.10 -4.83
C LYS A 109 12.91 1.25 -4.82
N THR A 110 12.09 1.55 -5.82
CA THR A 110 11.37 2.82 -5.89
C THR A 110 10.25 2.86 -4.86
N ARG A 111 9.48 1.78 -4.73
CA ARG A 111 8.39 1.65 -3.75
C ARG A 111 8.88 1.80 -2.31
N HIS A 112 9.93 1.07 -1.95
CA HIS A 112 10.47 1.06 -0.57
C HIS A 112 11.45 2.20 -0.28
N GLY A 113 11.82 2.99 -1.28
CA GLY A 113 12.65 4.18 -1.17
C GLY A 113 11.82 5.44 -1.39
N ARG A 114 11.90 6.01 -2.60
CA ARG A 114 11.30 7.32 -2.93
C ARG A 114 9.83 7.47 -2.57
N PHE A 115 9.00 6.46 -2.82
CA PHE A 115 7.56 6.57 -2.55
C PHE A 115 7.27 6.65 -1.06
N ARG A 116 7.99 5.90 -0.25
CA ARG A 116 7.90 5.99 1.20
C ARG A 116 8.45 7.32 1.72
N ASP A 117 9.63 7.71 1.24
CA ASP A 117 10.32 8.92 1.72
C ASP A 117 9.57 10.21 1.30
N ALA A 118 8.71 10.13 0.28
CA ALA A 118 7.85 11.21 -0.21
C ALA A 118 6.44 11.20 0.37
N ASP A 119 6.12 10.26 1.25
CA ASP A 119 4.77 10.02 1.78
C ASP A 119 3.66 9.92 0.70
N LEU A 120 4.06 9.42 -0.47
CA LEU A 120 3.23 9.42 -1.67
C LEU A 120 1.92 8.66 -1.51
N LEU A 121 1.94 7.53 -0.81
CA LEU A 121 0.74 6.70 -0.65
C LEU A 121 -0.29 7.38 0.24
N ARG A 122 0.13 8.15 1.24
CA ARG A 122 -0.74 8.98 2.07
C ARG A 122 -1.37 10.10 1.23
N GLU A 123 -0.56 10.85 0.48
CA GLU A 123 -1.07 11.92 -0.41
C GLU A 123 -2.06 11.39 -1.45
N LEU A 124 -1.79 10.22 -2.04
CA LEU A 124 -2.72 9.57 -2.97
C LEU A 124 -4.04 9.20 -2.28
N PHE A 125 -3.96 8.61 -1.09
CA PHE A 125 -5.13 8.25 -0.28
C PHE A 125 -5.99 9.49 0.02
N GLU A 126 -5.39 10.56 0.53
CA GLU A 126 -6.09 11.81 0.84
C GLU A 126 -6.70 12.47 -0.41
N THR A 127 -6.05 12.33 -1.56
CA THR A 127 -6.61 12.83 -2.82
C THR A 127 -7.88 12.07 -3.21
N VAL A 128 -7.89 10.74 -3.02
CA VAL A 128 -9.08 9.91 -3.25
C VAL A 128 -10.19 10.24 -2.25
N VAL A 129 -9.86 10.41 -0.96
CA VAL A 129 -10.83 10.79 0.07
C VAL A 129 -11.44 12.16 -0.23
N ARG A 130 -10.63 13.17 -0.57
CA ARG A 130 -11.12 14.50 -0.98
C ARG A 130 -12.09 14.41 -2.17
N ARG A 131 -11.84 13.51 -3.11
CA ARG A 131 -12.74 13.25 -4.21
C ARG A 131 -14.05 12.61 -3.75
N CYS A 132 -14.00 11.61 -2.86
CA CYS A 132 -15.19 11.00 -2.29
C CYS A 132 -16.07 12.05 -1.57
N ILE A 133 -15.45 12.96 -0.82
CA ILE A 133 -16.16 14.06 -0.16
C ILE A 133 -16.82 14.98 -1.20
N ALA A 134 -16.09 15.37 -2.24
CA ALA A 134 -16.61 16.26 -3.30
C ALA A 134 -17.78 15.65 -4.07
N GLU A 135 -17.80 14.32 -4.24
CA GLU A 135 -18.91 13.59 -4.90
C GLU A 135 -20.05 13.26 -3.92
N GLY A 136 -19.98 13.70 -2.63
CA GLY A 136 -21.01 13.45 -1.63
C GLY A 136 -21.07 12.01 -1.12
N LEU A 137 -19.99 11.26 -1.27
CA LEU A 137 -19.87 9.87 -0.80
C LEU A 137 -19.41 9.75 0.66
N VAL A 138 -19.23 10.86 1.34
CA VAL A 138 -18.95 10.92 2.78
C VAL A 138 -20.02 11.76 3.42
N GLY A 139 -20.91 11.13 4.19
CA GLY A 139 -22.08 11.79 4.78
C GLY A 139 -21.74 12.69 5.96
N GLY A 140 -20.71 12.32 6.74
CA GLY A 140 -20.24 13.09 7.89
C GLY A 140 -21.13 13.01 9.12
N GLU A 141 -22.26 12.31 9.10
CA GLU A 141 -23.19 12.20 10.24
C GLU A 141 -22.71 11.18 11.29
N GLY A 142 -21.91 10.22 10.92
CA GLY A 142 -21.37 9.22 11.83
C GLY A 142 -20.13 8.52 11.30
N PHE A 143 -19.20 8.25 12.21
CA PHE A 143 -17.98 7.53 11.90
C PHE A 143 -17.83 6.32 12.83
N ALA A 144 -17.35 5.21 12.29
CA ALA A 144 -16.90 4.05 13.04
C ALA A 144 -15.38 3.96 13.02
N VAL A 145 -14.81 3.51 14.13
CA VAL A 145 -13.38 3.17 14.20
C VAL A 145 -13.27 1.66 14.29
N ASP A 146 -12.47 1.06 13.43
CA ASP A 146 -12.15 -0.37 13.46
C ASP A 146 -10.64 -0.57 13.35
N ALA A 147 -10.14 -1.65 13.93
CA ALA A 147 -8.73 -1.97 13.91
C ALA A 147 -8.49 -3.39 13.38
N SER A 148 -7.54 -3.51 12.46
CA SER A 148 -7.09 -4.79 11.94
C SER A 148 -5.65 -5.06 12.31
N MET A 149 -5.33 -6.31 12.71
CA MET A 149 -3.96 -6.71 12.94
C MET A 149 -3.24 -7.05 11.65
N ILE A 150 -2.05 -6.47 11.49
CA ILE A 150 -1.11 -6.79 10.41
C ILE A 150 0.05 -7.57 10.98
N VAL A 151 0.19 -8.83 10.56
CA VAL A 151 1.30 -9.67 11.00
C VAL A 151 2.62 -9.11 10.45
N ALA A 152 3.58 -8.88 11.34
CA ALA A 152 4.92 -8.44 10.97
C ALA A 152 5.72 -9.58 10.33
N ASP A 153 6.66 -9.24 9.44
CA ASP A 153 7.63 -10.19 8.89
C ASP A 153 8.73 -10.50 9.91
N ALA A 154 8.32 -11.09 11.04
CA ALA A 154 9.17 -11.42 12.19
C ALA A 154 8.98 -12.89 12.59
N HIS A 155 10.10 -13.60 12.73
CA HIS A 155 10.06 -15.02 13.02
C HIS A 155 9.55 -15.28 14.43
N ARG A 156 8.45 -16.00 14.57
CA ARG A 156 7.76 -16.28 15.83
C ARG A 156 8.63 -16.85 16.95
N GLN A 157 9.60 -17.71 16.59
CA GLN A 157 10.45 -18.45 17.55
C GLN A 157 11.78 -17.75 17.87
N ARG A 158 12.05 -16.57 17.31
CA ARG A 158 13.30 -15.82 17.52
C ARG A 158 13.12 -14.57 18.35
N GLY A 159 12.09 -14.53 19.18
CA GLY A 159 11.91 -13.46 20.16
C GLY A 159 12.94 -13.56 21.29
N ILE A 160 13.38 -12.41 21.74
CA ILE A 160 14.23 -12.25 22.95
C ILE A 160 13.37 -11.71 24.09
N GLU A 161 13.70 -12.09 25.32
CA GLU A 161 12.88 -11.71 26.48
C GLU A 161 13.12 -10.28 26.96
N THR A 162 14.19 -9.63 26.50
CA THR A 162 14.56 -8.29 26.97
C THR A 162 15.00 -7.39 25.83
N ALA A 163 14.55 -6.15 25.81
CA ALA A 163 14.96 -5.15 24.82
C ALA A 163 16.46 -4.76 24.96
N GLU A 164 17.07 -4.99 26.13
CA GLU A 164 18.48 -4.70 26.43
C GLU A 164 19.45 -5.53 25.56
N ASP A 165 19.03 -6.71 25.10
CA ASP A 165 19.81 -7.58 24.22
C ASP A 165 19.81 -7.13 22.75
N LEU A 166 19.08 -6.06 22.42
CA LEU A 166 19.05 -5.50 21.09
C LEU A 166 20.34 -4.74 20.76
N ASN A 167 21.01 -5.13 19.68
CA ASN A 167 22.16 -4.36 19.18
C ASN A 167 21.69 -3.16 18.34
N PRO A 168 21.79 -1.91 18.85
CA PRO A 168 21.28 -0.72 18.17
C PRO A 168 21.98 -0.40 16.85
N LYS A 169 23.18 -0.96 16.63
CA LYS A 169 23.95 -0.75 15.38
C LYS A 169 23.59 -1.75 14.27
N ALA A 170 22.78 -2.76 14.57
CA ALA A 170 22.60 -3.88 13.66
C ALA A 170 21.61 -3.63 12.53
N LYS A 171 20.54 -2.82 12.73
CA LYS A 171 19.48 -2.61 11.72
C LYS A 171 18.76 -1.28 11.92
N ARG A 172 18.30 -0.68 10.79
CA ARG A 172 17.48 0.54 10.77
C ARG A 172 16.25 0.44 11.67
N ALA A 173 15.52 -0.68 11.62
CA ALA A 173 14.32 -0.91 12.44
C ALA A 173 14.60 -0.82 13.96
N VAL A 174 15.78 -1.25 14.41
CA VAL A 174 16.21 -1.10 15.81
C VAL A 174 16.46 0.36 16.17
N ALA A 175 17.10 1.12 15.29
CA ALA A 175 17.36 2.54 15.51
C ALA A 175 16.06 3.36 15.52
N GLU A 176 15.14 3.08 14.61
CA GLU A 176 13.81 3.68 14.55
C GLU A 176 13.00 3.36 15.82
N TYR A 177 13.04 2.11 16.30
CA TYR A 177 12.38 1.70 17.54
C TYR A 177 12.96 2.41 18.77
N LEU A 178 14.28 2.50 18.88
CA LEU A 178 14.92 3.18 20.01
C LEU A 178 14.62 4.69 20.01
N ALA A 179 14.49 5.31 18.85
CA ALA A 179 14.07 6.70 18.72
C ALA A 179 12.60 6.91 19.16
N THR A 180 11.73 5.92 18.95
CA THR A 180 10.32 5.98 19.36
C THR A 180 10.08 5.55 20.81
N LEU A 181 11.06 4.94 21.50
CA LEU A 181 10.94 4.63 22.93
C LEU A 181 10.87 5.89 23.81
N ASP A 182 11.49 6.98 23.39
CA ASP A 182 11.37 8.28 24.06
C ASP A 182 9.97 8.91 23.88
N ASP A 183 9.23 8.49 22.85
CA ASP A 183 7.82 8.79 22.74
C ASP A 183 7.03 7.81 23.65
N ALA A 184 7.07 8.06 24.95
CA ALA A 184 6.05 7.59 25.90
C ALA A 184 4.63 8.03 25.44
N ALA A 185 4.57 8.67 24.37
CA ALA A 185 3.55 9.28 23.58
C ALA A 185 2.50 8.34 23.02
N PHE A 186 2.61 7.07 23.11
CA PHE A 186 1.48 6.22 22.78
C PHE A 186 0.41 6.18 23.88
N GLY A 187 0.32 7.25 24.68
CA GLY A 187 -0.80 7.51 25.59
C GLY A 187 -1.00 6.47 26.70
N ALA A 188 -0.04 5.57 26.88
CA ALA A 188 -0.08 4.61 27.98
C ALA A 188 0.26 5.33 29.30
N ALA A 189 -0.62 5.23 30.29
CA ALA A 189 -0.36 5.74 31.64
C ALA A 189 0.83 5.03 32.32
N THR A 190 1.21 3.86 31.81
CA THR A 190 2.40 3.07 32.21
C THR A 190 3.06 2.47 30.98
N PRO A 191 4.40 2.44 30.91
CA PRO A 191 5.10 1.77 29.82
C PRO A 191 4.68 0.30 29.73
N VAL A 192 4.24 -0.14 28.56
CA VAL A 192 3.95 -1.55 28.32
C VAL A 192 5.25 -2.23 27.91
N GLU A 193 5.88 -2.93 28.84
CA GLU A 193 7.05 -3.75 28.55
C GLU A 193 6.61 -5.01 27.78
N PRO A 194 7.10 -5.22 26.57
CA PRO A 194 6.76 -6.40 25.79
C PRO A 194 7.45 -7.64 26.40
N LYS A 195 6.70 -8.72 26.61
CA LYS A 195 7.23 -10.00 27.09
C LYS A 195 8.29 -10.59 26.14
N PHE A 196 8.10 -10.38 24.83
CA PHE A 196 9.03 -10.81 23.80
C PHE A 196 9.21 -9.68 22.78
N VAL A 197 10.45 -9.46 22.37
CA VAL A 197 10.84 -8.49 21.35
C VAL A 197 11.46 -9.23 20.17
N SER A 198 11.07 -8.86 18.97
CA SER A 198 11.69 -9.39 17.76
C SER A 198 13.01 -8.64 17.48
N PRO A 199 14.16 -9.32 17.34
CA PRO A 199 15.41 -8.64 17.00
C PRO A 199 15.45 -8.15 15.55
N VAL A 200 14.50 -8.58 14.70
CA VAL A 200 14.38 -8.17 13.30
C VAL A 200 13.47 -6.95 13.17
N ASP A 201 12.41 -6.91 13.97
CA ASP A 201 11.40 -5.86 14.00
C ASP A 201 10.95 -5.60 15.45
N PRO A 202 11.69 -4.80 16.20
CA PRO A 202 11.46 -4.59 17.64
C PRO A 202 10.18 -3.79 17.93
N ALA A 203 9.69 -3.01 16.97
CA ALA A 203 8.45 -2.23 17.11
C ALA A 203 7.19 -3.11 17.03
N ALA A 204 7.26 -4.25 16.35
CA ALA A 204 6.16 -5.21 16.31
C ALA A 204 5.89 -5.80 17.70
N ARG A 205 4.63 -5.87 18.08
CA ARG A 205 4.22 -6.38 19.39
C ARG A 205 3.82 -7.85 19.31
N TRP A 206 4.24 -8.62 20.32
CA TRP A 206 3.79 -9.99 20.51
C TRP A 206 2.37 -10.00 21.01
N THR A 207 1.44 -10.35 20.14
CA THR A 207 0.00 -10.29 20.40
C THR A 207 -0.72 -11.48 19.75
N ALA A 208 -1.99 -11.68 20.10
CA ALA A 208 -2.83 -12.68 19.48
C ALA A 208 -4.23 -12.09 19.21
N ALA A 209 -4.78 -12.40 18.04
CA ALA A 209 -6.21 -12.24 17.83
C ALA A 209 -6.97 -13.22 18.74
N TRP A 210 -8.20 -12.90 19.09
CA TRP A 210 -9.02 -13.74 19.94
C TRP A 210 -9.15 -15.14 19.36
N GLY A 211 -8.69 -16.15 20.12
CA GLY A 211 -8.68 -17.55 19.70
C GLY A 211 -7.58 -17.94 18.69
N GLY A 212 -6.69 -17.02 18.31
CA GLY A 212 -5.59 -17.27 17.37
C GLY A 212 -4.24 -17.51 18.03
N PRO A 213 -3.25 -18.01 17.29
CA PRO A 213 -1.87 -18.10 17.76
C PRO A 213 -1.26 -16.72 17.94
N ALA A 214 -0.40 -16.55 18.96
CA ALA A 214 0.34 -15.30 19.13
C ALA A 214 1.37 -15.11 18.02
N VAL A 215 1.46 -13.87 17.53
CA VAL A 215 2.35 -13.43 16.45
C VAL A 215 2.89 -12.03 16.76
N TYR A 216 3.98 -11.64 16.10
CA TYR A 216 4.39 -10.25 16.09
C TYR A 216 3.51 -9.49 15.09
N ALA A 217 2.90 -8.39 15.54
CA ALA A 217 1.96 -7.64 14.72
C ALA A 217 1.96 -6.14 15.03
N TYR A 218 1.38 -5.40 14.11
CA TYR A 218 0.93 -4.02 14.22
C TYR A 218 -0.59 -3.98 14.13
N CYS A 219 -1.19 -2.86 14.52
CA CYS A 219 -2.57 -2.55 14.20
C CYS A 219 -2.63 -1.47 13.11
N THR A 220 -3.60 -1.60 12.24
CA THR A 220 -4.05 -0.51 11.36
C THR A 220 -5.44 -0.12 11.78
N ASN A 221 -5.61 1.13 12.16
CA ASN A 221 -6.88 1.69 12.60
C ASN A 221 -7.50 2.42 11.42
N TYR A 222 -8.78 2.23 11.20
CA TYR A 222 -9.55 2.83 10.12
C TYR A 222 -10.65 3.71 10.69
N LEU A 223 -10.76 4.93 10.20
CA LEU A 223 -11.94 5.78 10.40
C LEU A 223 -12.85 5.61 9.18
N ILE A 224 -14.06 5.15 9.40
CA ILE A 224 -14.97 4.72 8.34
C ILE A 224 -16.25 5.52 8.44
N ASP A 225 -16.63 6.22 7.35
CA ASP A 225 -17.97 6.79 7.21
C ASP A 225 -19.01 5.67 7.18
N VAL A 226 -20.00 5.74 8.06
CA VAL A 226 -20.96 4.63 8.23
C VAL A 226 -22.06 4.59 7.17
N GLU A 227 -22.28 5.68 6.46
CA GLU A 227 -23.33 5.78 5.45
C GLU A 227 -22.93 5.06 4.16
N HIS A 228 -21.73 5.30 3.68
CA HIS A 228 -21.23 4.74 2.42
C HIS A 228 -20.06 3.76 2.60
N ALA A 229 -19.65 3.47 3.84
CA ALA A 229 -18.53 2.60 4.18
C ALA A 229 -17.19 3.06 3.53
N ILE A 230 -16.99 4.37 3.39
CA ILE A 230 -15.75 4.95 2.87
C ILE A 230 -14.75 5.06 4.02
N ILE A 231 -13.55 4.53 3.83
CA ILE A 231 -12.44 4.74 4.74
C ILE A 231 -11.92 6.16 4.51
N VAL A 232 -12.07 7.03 5.52
CA VAL A 232 -11.71 8.45 5.45
C VAL A 232 -10.36 8.75 6.08
N ASP A 233 -9.90 7.89 6.99
CA ASP A 233 -8.55 7.97 7.55
C ASP A 233 -8.00 6.60 7.94
N VAL A 234 -6.66 6.48 7.99
CA VAL A 234 -5.94 5.26 8.31
C VAL A 234 -4.71 5.61 9.13
N GLU A 235 -4.65 5.12 10.38
CA GLU A 235 -3.50 5.32 11.25
C GLU A 235 -2.88 3.99 11.69
N PRO A 236 -1.59 3.76 11.43
CA PRO A 236 -0.88 2.61 11.96
C PRO A 236 -0.58 2.80 13.44
N SER A 237 -0.68 1.74 14.22
CA SER A 237 -0.25 1.75 15.62
C SER A 237 0.45 0.44 16.00
N THR A 238 1.13 0.45 17.14
CA THR A 238 1.58 -0.81 17.74
C THR A 238 0.36 -1.60 18.21
N ALA A 239 0.42 -2.94 18.14
CA ALA A 239 -0.69 -3.81 18.55
C ALA A 239 -0.85 -3.83 20.09
N VAL A 240 -1.19 -2.68 20.67
CA VAL A 240 -1.46 -2.45 22.08
C VAL A 240 -2.77 -1.68 22.19
N ARG A 241 -3.72 -2.15 23.01
CA ARG A 241 -5.07 -1.58 23.13
C ARG A 241 -5.09 -0.06 23.35
N GLN A 242 -4.15 0.47 24.12
CA GLN A 242 -4.08 1.92 24.37
C GLN A 242 -3.64 2.71 23.13
N ALA A 243 -2.78 2.13 22.28
CA ALA A 243 -2.34 2.75 21.04
C ALA A 243 -3.51 2.88 20.03
N GLU A 244 -4.42 1.90 20.02
CA GLU A 244 -5.65 1.96 19.20
C GLU A 244 -6.56 3.13 19.61
N VAL A 245 -6.72 3.36 20.93
CA VAL A 245 -7.52 4.48 21.44
C VAL A 245 -6.89 5.83 21.08
N THR A 246 -5.55 5.92 21.14
CA THR A 246 -4.83 7.15 20.76
C THR A 246 -4.95 7.40 19.26
N ALA A 247 -4.75 6.37 18.43
CA ALA A 247 -4.94 6.47 16.98
C ALA A 247 -6.37 6.91 16.62
N ALA A 248 -7.39 6.36 17.30
CA ALA A 248 -8.77 6.78 17.11
C ALA A 248 -9.00 8.26 17.41
N LYS A 249 -8.38 8.79 18.48
CA LYS A 249 -8.48 10.22 18.81
C LYS A 249 -7.80 11.09 17.74
N THR A 250 -6.60 10.71 17.31
CA THR A 250 -5.85 11.44 16.27
C THR A 250 -6.62 11.53 14.94
N MET A 251 -7.34 10.45 14.57
CA MET A 251 -8.16 10.44 13.34
C MET A 251 -9.43 11.28 13.43
N ILE A 252 -9.92 11.58 14.66
CA ILE A 252 -11.15 12.36 14.87
C ILE A 252 -10.88 13.84 15.07
N GLU A 253 -9.70 14.22 15.54
CA GLU A 253 -9.25 15.61 15.71
C GLU A 253 -8.88 16.27 14.37
#